data_1e62eb51ae1f22d82d31fe5c5ca34792
#
_entry.id   1e62eb51ae1f22d82d31fe5c5ca34792
#
_cell.length_a   1.000
_cell.length_b   1.000
_cell.length_c   1.000
_cell.angle_alpha   90.00
_cell.angle_beta   90.00
_cell.angle_gamma   90.00
#
_symmetry.space_group_name_H-M   'P 1'
#
loop_
_entity.id
_entity.type
_entity.pdbx_description
1 polymer ?
#
loop_
_entity_poly.entity_id
_entity_poly.type
_entity_poly.pdbx_seq_one_letter_code
_entity_poly.pdbx_strand_id
1 'polypeptide(L)'
;MTKANSKLFLVLLLGVLSAFGPFVVDLYLPSLPQLATFFETSASMTQLTLTTAMIGLAVGQLLLGPLSDKFGRKIPLIISLVIYIISTVLIVYAPNIEAMIVLRVIQGLSSAGSVVISRAVATDLYRGREMTRFFGLLMTINGLAPIISPILGSLLLEYISWKGVFVFLALIGVIVLLF
;
A
#
# COMPACT_ATOMS: atom_id res chain seq x y z
N MET A 1 27.06 11.45 4.79
CA MET A 1 26.59 10.16 4.24
C MET A 1 27.34 9.87 2.96
N THR A 2 27.97 8.72 2.84
CA THR A 2 28.71 8.34 1.62
C THR A 2 27.70 8.08 0.48
N LYS A 3 28.08 8.37 -0.78
CA LYS A 3 27.23 8.16 -1.98
C LYS A 3 26.63 6.74 -2.08
N ALA A 4 27.30 5.74 -1.53
CA ALA A 4 26.84 4.35 -1.51
C ALA A 4 25.66 4.15 -0.54
N ASN A 5 25.69 4.75 0.65
CA ASN A 5 24.61 4.68 1.63
C ASN A 5 23.33 5.37 1.13
N SER A 6 23.48 6.47 0.36
CA SER A 6 22.36 7.19 -0.27
C SER A 6 21.67 6.34 -1.35
N LYS A 7 22.43 5.57 -2.16
CA LYS A 7 21.84 4.68 -3.19
C LYS A 7 21.08 3.50 -2.57
N LEU A 8 21.65 2.85 -1.54
CA LEU A 8 21.00 1.75 -0.86
C LEU A 8 19.71 2.19 -0.17
N PHE A 9 19.75 3.32 0.53
CA PHE A 9 18.57 3.92 1.17
C PHE A 9 17.45 4.19 0.15
N LEU A 10 17.79 4.79 -0.98
CA LEU A 10 16.81 5.07 -2.04
C LEU A 10 16.18 3.79 -2.62
N VAL A 11 17.01 2.75 -2.84
CA VAL A 11 16.54 1.44 -3.32
C VAL A 11 15.56 0.81 -2.33
N LEU A 12 15.89 0.85 -1.04
CA LEU A 12 15.02 0.32 0.02
C LEU A 12 13.71 1.11 0.13
N LEU A 13 13.77 2.43 0.12
CA LEU A 13 12.59 3.30 0.19
C LEU A 13 11.65 3.06 -1.01
N LEU A 14 12.19 3.08 -2.23
CA LEU A 14 11.40 2.84 -3.43
C LEU A 14 10.86 1.40 -3.49
N GLY A 15 11.62 0.43 -2.97
CA GLY A 15 11.17 -0.95 -2.83
C GLY A 15 9.96 -1.08 -1.90
N VAL A 16 10.02 -0.46 -0.71
CA VAL A 16 8.90 -0.43 0.24
C VAL A 16 7.70 0.29 -0.35
N LEU A 17 7.88 1.46 -0.98
CA LEU A 17 6.81 2.18 -1.67
C LEU A 17 6.16 1.32 -2.77
N SER A 18 6.94 0.58 -3.54
CA SER A 18 6.44 -0.32 -4.58
C SER A 18 5.62 -1.48 -4.01
N ALA A 19 5.96 -1.98 -2.82
CA ALA A 19 5.26 -3.06 -2.15
C ALA A 19 3.93 -2.63 -1.49
N PHE A 20 3.63 -1.34 -1.40
CA PHE A 20 2.39 -0.85 -0.77
C PHE A 20 1.13 -1.46 -1.36
N GLY A 21 1.05 -1.63 -2.70
CA GLY A 21 -0.10 -2.25 -3.35
C GLY A 21 -0.43 -3.64 -2.79
N PRO A 22 0.49 -4.61 -2.90
CA PRO A 22 0.33 -5.94 -2.32
C PRO A 22 0.08 -5.92 -0.80
N PHE A 23 0.78 -5.09 -0.03
CA PHE A 23 0.55 -5.02 1.42
C PHE A 23 -0.87 -4.56 1.76
N VAL A 24 -1.39 -3.53 1.07
CA VAL A 24 -2.75 -3.02 1.30
C VAL A 24 -3.81 -4.04 0.92
N VAL A 25 -3.55 -4.85 -0.12
CA VAL A 25 -4.51 -5.80 -0.66
C VAL A 25 -4.41 -7.15 0.05
N ASP A 26 -3.20 -7.68 0.25
CA ASP A 26 -3.00 -9.09 0.58
C ASP A 26 -2.74 -9.33 2.07
N LEU A 27 -2.20 -8.35 2.81
CA LEU A 27 -1.83 -8.53 4.22
C LEU A 27 -3.05 -8.84 5.11
N TYR A 28 -4.22 -8.28 4.81
CA TYR A 28 -5.42 -8.50 5.61
C TYR A 28 -6.30 -9.66 5.13
N LEU A 29 -5.95 -10.32 4.01
CA LEU A 29 -6.74 -11.45 3.48
C LEU A 29 -7.08 -12.51 4.55
N PRO A 30 -6.15 -12.93 5.42
CA PRO A 30 -6.46 -13.89 6.46
C PRO A 30 -7.46 -13.39 7.51
N SER A 31 -7.71 -12.06 7.58
CA SER A 31 -8.67 -11.48 8.52
C SER A 31 -10.12 -11.43 8.00
N LEU A 32 -10.37 -11.78 6.74
CA LEU A 32 -11.73 -11.77 6.16
C LEU A 32 -12.77 -12.57 6.98
N PRO A 33 -12.47 -13.78 7.52
CA PRO A 33 -13.43 -14.50 8.38
C PRO A 33 -13.73 -13.75 9.68
N GLN A 34 -12.73 -13.10 10.29
CA GLN A 34 -12.94 -12.29 11.49
C GLN A 34 -13.82 -11.06 11.20
N LEU A 35 -13.67 -10.45 10.01
CA LEU A 35 -14.50 -9.33 9.57
C LEU A 35 -15.96 -9.76 9.37
N ALA A 36 -16.19 -10.94 8.75
CA ALA A 36 -17.54 -11.47 8.57
C ALA A 36 -18.26 -11.65 9.91
N THR A 37 -17.57 -12.19 10.90
CA THR A 37 -18.11 -12.39 12.25
C THR A 37 -18.29 -11.06 12.98
N PHE A 38 -17.32 -10.13 12.88
CA PHE A 38 -17.36 -8.85 13.60
C PHE A 38 -18.48 -7.93 13.12
N PHE A 39 -18.71 -7.87 11.80
CA PHE A 39 -19.76 -7.05 11.21
C PHE A 39 -21.09 -7.80 10.99
N GLU A 40 -21.18 -9.06 11.45
CA GLU A 40 -22.36 -9.93 11.28
C GLU A 40 -22.85 -9.94 9.81
N THR A 41 -21.91 -10.10 8.87
CA THR A 41 -22.16 -9.94 7.43
C THR A 41 -21.74 -11.17 6.64
N SER A 42 -22.14 -11.23 5.36
CA SER A 42 -21.78 -12.33 4.47
C SER A 42 -20.31 -12.28 4.02
N ALA A 43 -19.75 -13.44 3.66
CA ALA A 43 -18.43 -13.53 3.05
C ALA A 43 -18.32 -12.70 1.76
N SER A 44 -19.41 -12.54 1.01
CA SER A 44 -19.45 -11.70 -0.19
C SER A 44 -19.20 -10.22 0.13
N MET A 45 -19.81 -9.71 1.20
CA MET A 45 -19.61 -8.33 1.64
C MET A 45 -18.18 -8.07 2.13
N THR A 46 -17.59 -9.03 2.85
CA THR A 46 -16.18 -8.91 3.24
C THR A 46 -15.23 -8.97 2.04
N GLN A 47 -15.51 -9.80 1.04
CA GLN A 47 -14.74 -9.82 -0.21
C GLN A 47 -14.89 -8.52 -1.02
N LEU A 48 -16.04 -7.83 -0.93
CA LEU A 48 -16.20 -6.51 -1.53
C LEU A 48 -15.20 -5.48 -0.97
N THR A 49 -14.78 -5.59 0.28
CA THR A 49 -13.74 -4.71 0.84
C THR A 49 -12.40 -4.88 0.12
N LEU A 50 -12.08 -6.10 -0.32
CA LEU A 50 -10.90 -6.39 -1.14
C LEU A 50 -11.06 -5.79 -2.55
N THR A 51 -12.19 -6.11 -3.20
CA THR A 51 -12.46 -5.66 -4.57
C THR A 51 -12.42 -4.14 -4.67
N THR A 52 -13.04 -3.44 -3.73
CA THR A 52 -13.08 -1.98 -3.72
C THR A 52 -11.72 -1.35 -3.46
N ALA A 53 -10.87 -1.95 -2.63
CA ALA A 53 -9.49 -1.52 -2.49
C ALA A 53 -8.69 -1.69 -3.79
N MET A 54 -8.88 -2.80 -4.51
CA MET A 54 -8.24 -3.03 -5.82
C MET A 54 -8.74 -2.04 -6.87
N ILE A 55 -10.04 -1.74 -6.92
CA ILE A 55 -10.60 -0.71 -7.81
C ILE A 55 -9.98 0.65 -7.47
N GLY A 56 -9.95 1.01 -6.18
CA GLY A 56 -9.30 2.24 -5.73
C GLY A 56 -7.84 2.31 -6.17
N LEU A 57 -7.08 1.23 -5.98
CA LEU A 57 -5.68 1.13 -6.40
C LEU A 57 -5.52 1.32 -7.92
N ALA A 58 -6.37 0.69 -8.73
CA ALA A 58 -6.33 0.80 -10.19
C ALA A 58 -6.64 2.22 -10.66
N VAL A 59 -7.73 2.81 -10.17
CA VAL A 59 -8.12 4.20 -10.48
C VAL A 59 -7.05 5.18 -10.01
N GLY A 60 -6.52 4.97 -8.81
CA GLY A 60 -5.46 5.81 -8.25
C GLY A 60 -4.19 5.80 -9.11
N GLN A 61 -3.81 4.66 -9.68
CA GLN A 61 -2.65 4.59 -10.58
C GLN A 61 -2.86 5.45 -11.85
N LEU A 62 -4.06 5.46 -12.40
CA LEU A 62 -4.38 6.27 -13.57
C LEU A 62 -4.37 7.77 -13.29
N LEU A 63 -4.78 8.18 -12.09
CA LEU A 63 -4.86 9.60 -11.70
C LEU A 63 -3.52 10.14 -11.20
N LEU A 64 -2.85 9.39 -10.31
CA LEU A 64 -1.67 9.88 -9.60
C LEU A 64 -0.40 9.86 -10.46
N GLY A 65 -0.35 9.06 -11.52
CA GLY A 65 0.72 9.10 -12.51
C GLY A 65 0.84 10.49 -13.13
N PRO A 66 -0.12 10.93 -13.95
CA PRO A 66 -0.11 12.26 -14.57
C PRO A 66 -0.06 13.41 -13.57
N LEU A 67 -0.68 13.25 -12.39
CA LEU A 67 -0.66 14.27 -11.35
C LEU A 67 0.78 14.47 -10.82
N SER A 68 1.52 13.38 -10.63
CA SER A 68 2.92 13.45 -10.19
C SER A 68 3.87 13.98 -11.25
N ASP A 69 3.53 13.79 -12.54
CA ASP A 69 4.28 14.40 -13.64
C ASP A 69 4.10 15.93 -13.70
N LYS A 70 2.87 16.40 -13.39
CA LYS A 70 2.52 17.83 -13.42
C LYS A 70 3.02 18.60 -12.20
N PHE A 71 2.86 18.06 -10.99
CA PHE A 71 3.14 18.76 -9.72
C PHE A 71 4.47 18.33 -9.06
N GLY A 72 5.22 17.46 -9.73
CA GLY A 72 6.43 16.85 -9.17
C GLY A 72 6.12 15.66 -8.27
N ARG A 73 7.13 14.83 -7.97
CA ARG A 73 6.96 13.53 -7.28
C ARG A 73 6.61 13.69 -5.80
N LYS A 74 7.20 14.68 -5.14
CA LYS A 74 7.16 14.80 -3.68
C LYS A 74 5.77 15.16 -3.14
N ILE A 75 5.12 16.18 -3.70
CA ILE A 75 3.83 16.69 -3.16
C ILE A 75 2.71 15.65 -3.30
N PRO A 76 2.48 15.04 -4.50
CA PRO A 76 1.46 13.99 -4.62
C PRO A 76 1.74 12.76 -3.76
N LEU A 77 3.01 12.38 -3.56
CA LEU A 77 3.39 11.27 -2.71
C LEU A 77 3.01 11.54 -1.24
N ILE A 78 3.37 12.71 -0.71
CA ILE A 78 3.04 13.11 0.67
C ILE A 78 1.52 13.13 0.88
N ILE A 79 0.77 13.76 -0.03
CA ILE A 79 -0.69 13.83 0.06
C ILE A 79 -1.29 12.42 0.03
N SER A 80 -0.83 11.56 -0.87
CA SER A 80 -1.27 10.17 -0.96
C SER A 80 -0.99 9.40 0.33
N LEU A 81 0.20 9.52 0.91
CA LEU A 81 0.54 8.84 2.16
C LEU A 81 -0.29 9.35 3.34
N VAL A 82 -0.54 10.65 3.42
CA VAL A 82 -1.39 11.23 4.48
C VAL A 82 -2.82 10.71 4.37
N ILE A 83 -3.42 10.73 3.17
CA ILE A 83 -4.77 10.20 2.94
C ILE A 83 -4.81 8.69 3.24
N TYR A 84 -3.77 7.95 2.85
CA TYR A 84 -3.63 6.52 3.15
C TYR A 84 -3.63 6.25 4.66
N ILE A 85 -2.83 6.99 5.43
CA ILE A 85 -2.75 6.83 6.89
C ILE A 85 -4.11 7.14 7.52
N ILE A 86 -4.72 8.27 7.15
CA ILE A 86 -6.03 8.68 7.69
C ILE A 86 -7.11 7.63 7.37
N SER A 87 -7.23 7.21 6.11
CA SER A 87 -8.23 6.21 5.71
C SER A 87 -8.00 4.87 6.40
N THR A 88 -6.74 4.45 6.55
CA THR A 88 -6.38 3.20 7.25
C THR A 88 -6.73 3.24 8.73
N VAL A 89 -6.49 4.37 9.39
CA VAL A 89 -6.90 4.56 10.79
C VAL A 89 -8.44 4.58 10.92
N LEU A 90 -9.13 5.26 10.02
CA LEU A 90 -10.61 5.30 10.03
C LEU A 90 -11.24 3.93 9.81
N ILE A 91 -10.60 3.03 9.05
CA ILE A 91 -11.07 1.64 8.88
C ILE A 91 -11.16 0.92 10.24
N VAL A 92 -10.21 1.15 11.15
CA VAL A 92 -10.21 0.55 12.50
C VAL A 92 -11.46 0.93 13.31
N TYR A 93 -12.03 2.10 13.03
CA TYR A 93 -13.20 2.66 13.69
C TYR A 93 -14.47 2.56 12.84
N ALA A 94 -14.46 1.84 11.72
CA ALA A 94 -15.62 1.70 10.85
C ALA A 94 -16.82 1.11 11.63
N PRO A 95 -17.98 1.78 11.60
CA PRO A 95 -19.14 1.33 12.37
C PRO A 95 -19.87 0.13 11.73
N ASN A 96 -19.73 -0.04 10.43
CA ASN A 96 -20.35 -1.10 9.64
C ASN A 96 -19.50 -1.44 8.42
N ILE A 97 -19.88 -2.53 7.73
CA ILE A 97 -19.11 -3.02 6.57
C ILE A 97 -19.17 -2.05 5.38
N GLU A 98 -20.27 -1.31 5.20
CA GLU A 98 -20.45 -0.34 4.12
C GLU A 98 -19.47 0.83 4.28
N ALA A 99 -19.33 1.37 5.50
CA ALA A 99 -18.34 2.39 5.80
C ALA A 99 -16.91 1.88 5.53
N MET A 100 -16.62 0.65 5.92
CA MET A 100 -15.34 0.02 5.63
C MET A 100 -15.11 -0.10 4.12
N ILE A 101 -16.10 -0.52 3.33
CA ILE A 101 -16.01 -0.64 1.87
C ILE A 101 -15.62 0.73 1.25
N VAL A 102 -16.28 1.81 1.65
CA VAL A 102 -15.95 3.16 1.16
C VAL A 102 -14.53 3.57 1.54
N LEU A 103 -14.14 3.34 2.79
CA LEU A 103 -12.78 3.65 3.26
C LEU A 103 -11.71 2.83 2.52
N ARG A 104 -12.02 1.60 2.13
CA ARG A 104 -11.14 0.74 1.35
C ARG A 104 -10.90 1.28 -0.07
N VAL A 105 -11.92 1.90 -0.71
CA VAL A 105 -11.71 2.62 -1.98
C VAL A 105 -10.70 3.74 -1.80
N ILE A 106 -10.87 4.57 -0.77
CA ILE A 106 -9.99 5.71 -0.48
C ILE A 106 -8.57 5.24 -0.15
N GLN A 107 -8.44 4.20 0.67
CA GLN A 107 -7.17 3.59 1.02
C GLN A 107 -6.45 3.03 -0.22
N GLY A 108 -7.16 2.30 -1.08
CA GLY A 108 -6.61 1.77 -2.33
C GLY A 108 -6.15 2.88 -3.26
N LEU A 109 -7.00 3.90 -3.49
CA LEU A 109 -6.70 5.04 -4.34
C LEU A 109 -5.44 5.79 -3.86
N SER A 110 -5.34 6.03 -2.57
CA SER A 110 -4.20 6.75 -2.01
C SER A 110 -2.92 5.90 -2.01
N SER A 111 -3.00 4.58 -1.75
CA SER A 111 -1.84 3.68 -1.81
C SER A 111 -1.21 3.60 -3.22
N ALA A 112 -2.00 3.84 -4.26
CA ALA A 112 -1.53 3.89 -5.64
C ALA A 112 -0.42 4.92 -5.87
N GLY A 113 -0.44 6.04 -5.12
CA GLY A 113 0.60 7.08 -5.19
C GLY A 113 1.97 6.51 -4.88
N SER A 114 2.09 5.71 -3.84
CA SER A 114 3.36 5.05 -3.48
C SER A 114 3.86 4.14 -4.60
N VAL A 115 2.98 3.34 -5.19
CA VAL A 115 3.33 2.38 -6.25
C VAL A 115 3.77 3.08 -7.54
N VAL A 116 2.99 4.09 -7.98
CA VAL A 116 3.27 4.78 -9.25
C VAL A 116 4.48 5.68 -9.13
N ILE A 117 4.55 6.47 -8.03
CA ILE A 117 5.62 7.46 -7.86
C ILE A 117 6.96 6.76 -7.62
N SER A 118 7.00 5.59 -6.95
CA SER A 118 8.23 4.83 -6.82
C SER A 118 8.82 4.43 -8.17
N ARG A 119 7.97 4.01 -9.11
CA ARG A 119 8.38 3.67 -10.48
C ARG A 119 8.80 4.89 -11.27
N ALA A 120 8.06 6.00 -11.14
CA ALA A 120 8.38 7.26 -11.81
C ALA A 120 9.72 7.84 -11.34
N VAL A 121 9.98 7.84 -10.03
CA VAL A 121 11.27 8.26 -9.47
C VAL A 121 12.41 7.37 -10.00
N ALA A 122 12.18 6.06 -10.12
CA ALA A 122 13.17 5.16 -10.69
C ALA A 122 13.51 5.52 -12.15
N THR A 123 12.51 5.86 -12.97
CA THR A 123 12.73 6.28 -14.37
C THR A 123 13.41 7.64 -14.48
N ASP A 124 13.19 8.53 -13.51
CA ASP A 124 13.80 9.84 -13.47
C ASP A 124 15.31 9.76 -13.09
N LEU A 125 15.68 8.81 -12.22
CA LEU A 125 17.03 8.69 -11.64
C LEU A 125 17.97 7.74 -12.40
N TYR A 126 17.43 6.68 -12.97
CA TYR A 126 18.22 5.61 -13.60
C TYR A 126 18.01 5.58 -15.10
N ARG A 127 19.07 5.23 -15.86
CA ARG A 127 19.03 5.09 -17.32
C ARG A 127 19.77 3.83 -17.77
N GLY A 128 19.40 3.32 -18.94
CA GLY A 128 20.07 2.19 -19.58
C GLY A 128 20.12 0.95 -18.69
N ARG A 129 21.28 0.34 -18.52
CA ARG A 129 21.47 -0.92 -17.80
C ARG A 129 21.16 -0.80 -16.28
N GLU A 130 21.42 0.35 -15.67
CA GLU A 130 21.07 0.58 -14.25
C GLU A 130 19.56 0.59 -14.05
N MET A 131 18.82 1.21 -14.96
CA MET A 131 17.34 1.21 -14.95
C MET A 131 16.79 -0.22 -15.05
N THR A 132 17.28 -1.03 -15.98
CA THR A 132 16.85 -2.43 -16.12
C THR A 132 17.10 -3.24 -14.84
N ARG A 133 18.27 -3.06 -14.22
CA ARG A 133 18.62 -3.74 -12.97
C ARG A 133 17.71 -3.31 -11.82
N PHE A 134 17.40 -2.03 -11.72
CA PHE A 134 16.54 -1.48 -10.68
C PHE A 134 15.09 -1.96 -10.85
N PHE A 135 14.55 -1.93 -12.08
CA PHE A 135 13.22 -2.46 -12.36
C PHE A 135 13.13 -3.98 -12.11
N GLY A 136 14.18 -4.74 -12.43
CA GLY A 136 14.27 -6.15 -12.06
C GLY A 136 14.11 -6.38 -10.57
N LEU A 137 14.76 -5.55 -9.73
CA LEU A 137 14.60 -5.59 -8.27
C LEU A 137 13.17 -5.24 -7.83
N LEU A 138 12.59 -4.17 -8.37
CA LEU A 138 11.20 -3.81 -8.08
C LEU A 138 10.22 -4.91 -8.47
N MET A 139 10.42 -5.56 -9.63
CA MET A 139 9.60 -6.69 -10.06
C MET A 139 9.75 -7.90 -9.13
N THR A 140 10.96 -8.17 -8.63
CA THR A 140 11.18 -9.22 -7.64
C THR A 140 10.42 -8.92 -6.34
N ILE A 141 10.51 -7.69 -5.82
CA ILE A 141 9.76 -7.26 -4.63
C ILE A 141 8.25 -7.39 -4.86
N ASN A 142 7.73 -6.90 -5.98
CA ASN A 142 6.31 -6.99 -6.32
C ASN A 142 5.83 -8.44 -6.53
N GLY A 143 6.69 -9.33 -7.00
CA GLY A 143 6.37 -10.76 -7.15
C GLY A 143 6.39 -11.53 -5.82
N LEU A 144 7.28 -11.16 -4.89
CA LEU A 144 7.37 -11.78 -3.58
C LEU A 144 6.35 -11.23 -2.58
N ALA A 145 5.99 -9.97 -2.70
CA ALA A 145 5.09 -9.30 -1.76
C ALA A 145 3.72 -10.01 -1.63
N PRO A 146 3.02 -10.44 -2.69
CA PRO A 146 1.76 -11.18 -2.57
C PRO A 146 1.90 -12.56 -1.89
N ILE A 147 3.10 -13.15 -1.90
CA ILE A 147 3.37 -14.42 -1.22
C ILE A 147 3.63 -14.16 0.27
N ILE A 148 4.44 -13.16 0.57
CA ILE A 148 4.87 -12.84 1.93
C ILE A 148 3.73 -12.17 2.73
N SER A 149 2.94 -11.31 2.09
CA SER A 149 1.91 -10.51 2.76
C SER A 149 0.86 -11.37 3.49
N PRO A 150 0.22 -12.39 2.89
CA PRO A 150 -0.75 -13.22 3.61
C PRO A 150 -0.10 -14.03 4.74
N ILE A 151 1.16 -14.47 4.58
CA ILE A 151 1.90 -15.19 5.63
C ILE A 151 2.12 -14.27 6.83
N LEU A 152 2.59 -13.05 6.59
CA LEU A 152 2.75 -12.04 7.63
C LEU A 152 1.41 -11.68 8.27
N GLY A 153 0.35 -11.55 7.46
CA GLY A 153 -1.01 -11.30 7.93
C GLY A 153 -1.51 -12.40 8.87
N SER A 154 -1.30 -13.66 8.52
CA SER A 154 -1.66 -14.81 9.38
C SER A 154 -0.89 -14.81 10.69
N LEU A 155 0.42 -14.57 10.64
CA LEU A 155 1.26 -14.48 11.84
C LEU A 155 0.83 -13.33 12.76
N LEU A 156 0.49 -12.17 12.20
CA LEU A 156 -0.01 -11.05 12.98
C LEU A 156 -1.33 -11.40 13.67
N LEU A 157 -2.24 -12.13 13.00
CA LEU A 157 -3.53 -12.50 13.53
C LEU A 157 -3.48 -13.53 14.68
N GLU A 158 -2.35 -14.21 14.88
CA GLU A 158 -2.12 -15.03 16.07
C GLU A 158 -1.99 -14.19 17.35
N TYR A 159 -1.54 -12.94 17.24
CA TYR A 159 -1.26 -12.06 18.37
C TYR A 159 -2.19 -10.85 18.46
N ILE A 160 -2.74 -10.40 17.32
CA ILE A 160 -3.57 -9.20 17.23
C ILE A 160 -4.83 -9.46 16.41
N SER A 161 -5.89 -8.66 16.65
CA SER A 161 -7.13 -8.74 15.87
C SER A 161 -6.97 -8.13 14.47
N TRP A 162 -7.98 -8.29 13.62
CA TRP A 162 -8.02 -7.63 12.29
C TRP A 162 -7.78 -6.10 12.37
N LYS A 163 -8.24 -5.44 13.45
CA LYS A 163 -7.96 -4.02 13.69
C LYS A 163 -6.47 -3.74 13.82
N GLY A 164 -5.76 -4.62 14.51
CA GLY A 164 -4.31 -4.53 14.67
C GLY A 164 -3.56 -4.64 13.35
N VAL A 165 -4.04 -5.43 12.39
CA VAL A 165 -3.46 -5.51 11.05
C VAL A 165 -3.54 -4.15 10.33
N PHE A 166 -4.68 -3.45 10.44
CA PHE A 166 -4.80 -2.11 9.86
C PHE A 166 -3.94 -1.07 10.60
N VAL A 167 -3.82 -1.17 11.93
CA VAL A 167 -2.88 -0.32 12.70
C VAL A 167 -1.45 -0.56 12.22
N PHE A 168 -1.04 -1.80 12.01
CA PHE A 168 0.27 -2.14 11.46
C PHE A 168 0.50 -1.53 10.07
N LEU A 169 -0.50 -1.60 9.18
CA LEU A 169 -0.46 -0.96 7.86
C LEU A 169 -0.33 0.58 7.98
N ALA A 170 -1.05 1.20 8.90
CA ALA A 170 -0.94 2.64 9.15
C ALA A 170 0.46 3.02 9.65
N LEU A 171 1.05 2.23 10.55
CA LEU A 171 2.42 2.44 11.04
C LEU A 171 3.46 2.37 9.92
N ILE A 172 3.34 1.41 9.00
CA ILE A 172 4.21 1.37 7.80
C ILE A 172 4.07 2.67 7.01
N GLY A 173 2.84 3.16 6.79
CA GLY A 173 2.59 4.44 6.13
C GLY A 173 3.26 5.62 6.81
N VAL A 174 3.17 5.70 8.14
CA VAL A 174 3.84 6.75 8.94
C VAL A 174 5.36 6.67 8.83
N ILE A 175 5.92 5.46 8.95
CA ILE A 175 7.38 5.25 8.81
C ILE A 175 7.84 5.78 7.44
N VAL A 176 7.15 5.39 6.37
CA VAL A 176 7.52 5.81 5.02
C VAL A 176 7.33 7.33 4.80
N LEU A 177 6.34 7.94 5.45
CA LEU A 177 6.11 9.38 5.37
C LEU A 177 7.23 10.20 6.05
N LEU A 178 7.87 9.64 7.09
CA LEU A 178 8.94 10.31 7.84
C LEU A 178 10.31 10.24 7.14
N PHE A 179 10.47 9.38 6.15
CA PHE A 179 11.70 9.21 5.36
C PHE A 179 11.62 9.93 4.02
#